data_45a7c175582635c1e4c50b481a1e76c3
#
_entry.id   45a7c175582635c1e4c50b481a1e76c3
#
_cell.length_a   1.000
_cell.length_b   1.000
_cell.length_c   1.000
_cell.angle_alpha   90.00
_cell.angle_beta   90.00
_cell.angle_gamma   90.00
#
_symmetry.space_group_name_H-M   'P 1'
#
loop_
_entity.id
_entity.type
_entity.pdbx_description
1 polymer ?
#
loop_
_entity_poly.entity_id
_entity_poly.type
_entity_poly.pdbx_seq_one_letter_code
_entity_poly.pdbx_strand_id
1 'polypeptide(L)'
;MFNFKTQFLLLYLIVGGILVALYNTDTAWRDSAEVLVDCVLLAWLVSLMNMLLLGNGLGKIFGIRPRQPIGLLGIFFSPLLHRDIGHLIANTLPFLVLGWFILVQGELQGSGNFYIITITILLIGGLGTWLFGRNAIHLGASGLIFGYIGFLLINGYAVPTLLTIGFAIIVVFMYGAQLWSMIPSSDENTVSWEGHLFGFVGGITAGLRPDILATVSDVVGRFVQQ
;
A
#
# COMPACT_ATOMS: atom_id res chain seq x y z
N MET A 1 11.47 31.71 -0.10
CA MET A 1 11.80 30.42 -0.70
C MET A 1 11.21 29.34 0.20
N PHE A 2 10.07 28.74 -0.16
CA PHE A 2 9.42 27.71 0.66
C PHE A 2 10.32 26.46 0.68
N ASN A 3 10.63 25.95 1.87
CA ASN A 3 11.42 24.74 2.05
C ASN A 3 10.62 23.54 1.49
N PHE A 4 11.28 22.61 0.82
CA PHE A 4 10.69 21.40 0.23
C PHE A 4 9.77 20.63 1.23
N LYS A 5 10.19 20.55 2.50
CA LYS A 5 9.36 19.98 3.59
C LYS A 5 8.04 20.73 3.81
N THR A 6 8.03 22.05 3.66
CA THR A 6 6.83 22.89 3.85
C THR A 6 5.84 22.70 2.70
N GLN A 7 6.34 22.51 1.48
CA GLN A 7 5.48 22.24 0.30
C GLN A 7 4.77 20.90 0.44
N PHE A 8 5.49 19.86 0.89
CA PHE A 8 4.88 18.55 1.18
C PHE A 8 3.83 18.64 2.27
N LEU A 9 4.11 19.30 3.38
CA LEU A 9 3.14 19.49 4.46
C LEU A 9 1.88 20.21 3.95
N LEU A 10 2.05 21.27 3.16
CA LEU A 10 0.94 22.03 2.60
C LEU A 10 0.08 21.15 1.68
N LEU A 11 0.71 20.34 0.82
CA LEU A 11 0.01 19.42 -0.06
C LEU A 11 -0.78 18.36 0.72
N TYR A 12 -0.20 17.80 1.77
CA TYR A 12 -0.90 16.87 2.66
C TYR A 12 -2.10 17.53 3.37
N LEU A 13 -1.94 18.78 3.81
CA LEU A 13 -3.05 19.53 4.41
C LEU A 13 -4.17 19.81 3.40
N ILE A 14 -3.83 20.16 2.16
CA ILE A 14 -4.81 20.38 1.09
C ILE A 14 -5.53 19.07 0.74
N VAL A 15 -4.78 18.01 0.48
CA VAL A 15 -5.35 16.68 0.17
C VAL A 15 -6.18 16.20 1.36
N GLY A 16 -5.67 16.29 2.58
CA GLY A 16 -6.40 15.93 3.78
C GLY A 16 -7.69 16.74 3.97
N GLY A 17 -7.64 18.05 3.70
CA GLY A 17 -8.82 18.91 3.74
C GLY A 17 -9.89 18.53 2.70
N ILE A 18 -9.46 18.18 1.48
CA ILE A 18 -10.37 17.66 0.44
C ILE A 18 -10.99 16.33 0.88
N LEU A 19 -10.18 15.41 1.45
CA LEU A 19 -10.66 14.12 1.94
C LEU A 19 -11.72 14.29 3.05
N VAL A 20 -11.47 15.19 4.00
CA VAL A 20 -12.43 15.52 5.07
C VAL A 20 -13.70 16.15 4.50
N ALA A 21 -13.59 17.03 3.50
CA ALA A 21 -14.73 17.63 2.84
C ALA A 21 -15.60 16.57 2.14
N LEU A 22 -14.98 15.68 1.37
CA LEU A 22 -15.67 14.57 0.70
C LEU A 22 -16.33 13.61 1.70
N TYR A 23 -15.64 13.26 2.78
CA TYR A 23 -16.18 12.43 3.86
C TYR A 23 -17.49 12.99 4.44
N ASN A 24 -17.65 14.32 4.48
CA ASN A 24 -18.83 14.97 5.03
C ASN A 24 -19.99 15.16 4.03
N THR A 25 -19.78 14.88 2.74
CA THR A 25 -20.78 15.17 1.70
C THR A 25 -21.71 14.02 1.36
N ASP A 26 -21.26 12.75 1.52
CA ASP A 26 -22.04 11.57 1.13
C ASP A 26 -21.71 10.37 2.03
N THR A 27 -22.72 9.50 2.25
CA THR A 27 -22.57 8.25 3.02
C THR A 27 -21.65 7.25 2.31
N ALA A 28 -21.70 7.14 0.99
CA ALA A 28 -20.85 6.23 0.22
C ALA A 28 -19.34 6.55 0.41
N TRP A 29 -18.99 7.84 0.50
CA TRP A 29 -17.62 8.26 0.80
C TRP A 29 -17.19 7.94 2.24
N ARG A 30 -18.14 7.94 3.18
CA ARG A 30 -17.86 7.52 4.57
C ARG A 30 -17.55 6.05 4.66
N ASP A 31 -18.39 5.21 4.08
CA ASP A 31 -18.22 3.76 4.08
C ASP A 31 -16.87 3.38 3.45
N SER A 32 -16.51 4.04 2.35
CA SER A 32 -15.21 3.84 1.71
C SER A 32 -14.03 4.31 2.57
N ALA A 33 -14.16 5.44 3.26
CA ALA A 33 -13.12 5.96 4.15
C ALA A 33 -12.94 5.11 5.41
N GLU A 34 -14.02 4.55 5.95
CA GLU A 34 -14.00 3.69 7.15
C GLU A 34 -13.09 2.47 6.93
N VAL A 35 -13.11 1.88 5.74
CA VAL A 35 -12.22 0.76 5.38
C VAL A 35 -10.74 1.12 5.58
N LEU A 36 -10.33 2.31 5.14
CA LEU A 36 -8.94 2.74 5.28
C LEU A 36 -8.58 3.02 6.73
N VAL A 37 -9.52 3.63 7.47
CA VAL A 37 -9.33 3.92 8.90
C VAL A 37 -9.22 2.61 9.69
N ASP A 38 -10.09 1.64 9.42
CA ASP A 38 -10.06 0.33 10.08
C ASP A 38 -8.75 -0.42 9.81
N CYS A 39 -8.27 -0.42 8.57
CA CYS A 39 -6.96 -0.99 8.22
C CYS A 39 -5.81 -0.31 9.00
N VAL A 40 -5.85 1.03 9.12
CA VAL A 40 -4.85 1.78 9.88
C VAL A 40 -4.95 1.45 11.37
N LEU A 41 -6.15 1.48 11.94
CA LEU A 41 -6.37 1.16 13.36
C LEU A 41 -5.90 -0.26 13.69
N LEU A 42 -6.19 -1.23 12.82
CA LEU A 42 -5.70 -2.59 12.96
C LEU A 42 -4.16 -2.66 12.92
N ALA A 43 -3.53 -1.98 11.95
CA ALA A 43 -2.08 -1.93 11.85
C ALA A 43 -1.44 -1.27 13.09
N TRP A 44 -2.04 -0.18 13.60
CA TRP A 44 -1.60 0.47 14.83
C TRP A 44 -1.75 -0.45 16.04
N LEU A 45 -2.92 -1.08 16.22
CA LEU A 45 -3.18 -2.00 17.33
C LEU A 45 -2.17 -3.15 17.33
N VAL A 46 -2.02 -3.84 16.19
CA VAL A 46 -1.11 -4.99 16.08
C VAL A 46 0.35 -4.57 16.27
N SER A 47 0.78 -3.45 15.65
CA SER A 47 2.16 -2.95 15.78
C SER A 47 2.47 -2.53 17.22
N LEU A 48 1.58 -1.78 17.89
CA LEU A 48 1.80 -1.36 19.27
C LEU A 48 1.81 -2.55 20.23
N MET A 49 0.88 -3.50 20.08
CA MET A 49 0.92 -4.74 20.86
C MET A 49 2.23 -5.51 20.67
N ASN A 50 2.69 -5.62 19.41
CA ASN A 50 3.95 -6.28 19.09
C ASN A 50 5.17 -5.59 19.74
N MET A 51 5.22 -4.24 19.67
CA MET A 51 6.32 -3.46 20.22
C MET A 51 6.33 -3.44 21.75
N LEU A 52 5.17 -3.19 22.37
CA LEU A 52 5.07 -2.92 23.80
C LEU A 52 4.96 -4.18 24.65
N LEU A 53 4.28 -5.22 24.14
CA LEU A 53 3.97 -6.43 24.93
C LEU A 53 4.78 -7.63 24.49
N LEU A 54 5.19 -7.74 23.22
CA LEU A 54 5.78 -8.95 22.65
C LEU A 54 7.24 -8.76 22.19
N GLY A 55 7.85 -7.62 22.49
CA GLY A 55 9.25 -7.36 22.16
C GLY A 55 9.59 -7.57 20.68
N ASN A 56 8.68 -7.18 19.79
CA ASN A 56 8.77 -7.39 18.34
C ASN A 56 8.80 -8.88 17.90
N GLY A 57 8.31 -9.80 18.76
CA GLY A 57 8.32 -11.24 18.50
C GLY A 57 7.45 -11.66 17.30
N LEU A 58 6.31 -11.01 17.06
CA LEU A 58 5.43 -11.34 15.92
C LEU A 58 6.12 -11.13 14.58
N GLY A 59 7.01 -10.15 14.45
CA GLY A 59 7.77 -9.93 13.23
C GLY A 59 8.61 -11.14 12.83
N LYS A 60 9.07 -11.92 13.82
CA LYS A 60 9.83 -13.17 13.58
C LYS A 60 8.97 -14.29 13.00
N ILE A 61 7.67 -14.28 13.22
CA ILE A 61 6.74 -15.33 12.77
C ILE A 61 5.98 -14.88 11.51
N PHE A 62 5.46 -13.66 11.54
CA PHE A 62 4.54 -13.14 10.54
C PHE A 62 5.18 -12.12 9.58
N GLY A 63 6.50 -11.92 9.60
CA GLY A 63 7.22 -11.20 8.56
C GLY A 63 7.48 -12.07 7.34
N ILE A 64 7.63 -11.46 6.17
CA ILE A 64 8.07 -12.19 4.98
C ILE A 64 9.51 -12.61 5.19
N ARG A 65 9.74 -13.93 5.13
CA ARG A 65 11.08 -14.54 5.18
C ARG A 65 11.34 -15.24 3.85
N PRO A 66 12.25 -14.71 3.05
CA PRO A 66 12.50 -15.25 1.73
C PRO A 66 12.88 -16.73 1.75
N ARG A 67 12.21 -17.52 0.90
CA ARG A 67 12.43 -18.96 0.69
C ARG A 67 12.22 -19.84 1.93
N GLN A 68 11.59 -19.32 2.98
CA GLN A 68 11.17 -20.09 4.15
C GLN A 68 9.66 -20.27 4.15
N PRO A 69 9.10 -21.49 4.33
CA PRO A 69 7.65 -21.71 4.28
C PRO A 69 6.85 -20.84 5.25
N ILE A 70 7.35 -20.62 6.47
CA ILE A 70 6.71 -19.73 7.45
C ILE A 70 6.60 -18.29 6.96
N GLY A 71 7.52 -17.83 6.10
CA GLY A 71 7.53 -16.49 5.53
C GLY A 71 6.38 -16.22 4.56
N LEU A 72 5.68 -17.25 4.07
CA LEU A 72 4.48 -17.10 3.25
C LEU A 72 3.32 -16.46 4.04
N LEU A 73 3.25 -16.70 5.35
CA LEU A 73 2.28 -16.02 6.22
C LEU A 73 2.51 -14.50 6.20
N GLY A 74 3.76 -14.09 6.07
CA GLY A 74 4.14 -12.68 6.01
C GLY A 74 3.55 -11.93 4.82
N ILE A 75 3.14 -12.62 3.74
CA ILE A 75 2.50 -11.98 2.58
C ILE A 75 1.25 -11.19 3.02
N PHE A 76 0.46 -11.74 3.93
CA PHE A 76 -0.76 -11.11 4.43
C PHE A 76 -0.57 -10.32 5.72
N PHE A 77 0.35 -10.73 6.59
CA PHE A 77 0.48 -10.17 7.93
C PHE A 77 1.59 -9.12 8.07
N SER A 78 2.61 -9.14 7.21
CA SER A 78 3.71 -8.15 7.31
C SER A 78 3.26 -6.70 7.21
N PRO A 79 2.18 -6.33 6.45
CA PRO A 79 1.73 -4.94 6.42
C PRO A 79 1.18 -4.42 7.76
N LEU A 80 0.76 -5.33 8.65
CA LEU A 80 0.27 -4.98 9.98
C LEU A 80 1.40 -4.83 11.01
N LEU A 81 2.63 -5.19 10.66
CA LEU A 81 3.77 -5.25 11.56
C LEU A 81 4.81 -4.20 11.18
N HIS A 82 5.18 -3.37 12.13
CA HIS A 82 6.18 -2.33 11.93
C HIS A 82 7.30 -2.48 12.96
N ARG A 83 8.52 -2.11 12.54
CA ARG A 83 9.71 -2.24 13.39
C ARG A 83 9.69 -1.27 14.55
N ASP A 84 9.23 -0.05 14.30
CA ASP A 84 9.19 1.06 15.26
C ASP A 84 8.04 2.02 14.91
N ILE A 85 7.75 2.97 15.84
CA ILE A 85 6.67 3.95 15.69
C ILE A 85 6.93 4.90 14.50
N GLY A 86 8.18 5.28 14.25
CA GLY A 86 8.52 6.13 13.11
C GLY A 86 8.15 5.47 11.78
N HIS A 87 8.44 4.17 11.64
CA HIS A 87 8.07 3.37 10.47
C HIS A 87 6.55 3.24 10.34
N LEU A 88 5.82 3.03 11.44
CA LEU A 88 4.36 2.98 11.45
C LEU A 88 3.73 4.30 10.99
N ILE A 89 4.19 5.44 11.53
CA ILE A 89 3.73 6.78 11.13
C ILE A 89 4.03 7.05 9.66
N ALA A 90 5.24 6.72 9.20
CA ALA A 90 5.67 6.94 7.82
C ALA A 90 4.82 6.16 6.79
N ASN A 91 4.25 5.02 7.17
CA ASN A 91 3.34 4.25 6.33
C ASN A 91 1.88 4.71 6.42
N THR A 92 1.45 5.27 7.54
CA THR A 92 0.04 5.61 7.79
C THR A 92 -0.50 6.61 6.78
N LEU A 93 0.17 7.74 6.61
CA LEU A 93 -0.32 8.82 5.74
C LEU A 93 -0.30 8.46 4.26
N PRO A 94 0.78 7.87 3.70
CA PRO A 94 0.77 7.37 2.32
C PRO A 94 -0.31 6.32 2.07
N PHE A 95 -0.54 5.39 3.00
CA PHE A 95 -1.60 4.39 2.87
C PHE A 95 -2.99 5.03 2.76
N LEU A 96 -3.30 6.00 3.63
CA LEU A 96 -4.58 6.71 3.61
C LEU A 96 -4.77 7.48 2.30
N VAL A 97 -3.78 8.25 1.86
CA VAL A 97 -3.88 9.10 0.65
C VAL A 97 -3.98 8.26 -0.62
N LEU A 98 -3.10 7.28 -0.79
CA LEU A 98 -3.07 6.45 -1.99
C LEU A 98 -4.26 5.49 -2.04
N GLY A 99 -4.62 4.90 -0.89
CA GLY A 99 -5.81 4.04 -0.78
C GLY A 99 -7.09 4.82 -1.11
N TRP A 100 -7.18 6.07 -0.65
CA TRP A 100 -8.29 6.94 -1.01
C TRP A 100 -8.36 7.21 -2.52
N PHE A 101 -7.24 7.50 -3.19
CA PHE A 101 -7.23 7.68 -4.64
C PHE A 101 -7.72 6.45 -5.38
N ILE A 102 -7.39 5.25 -4.90
CA ILE A 102 -7.87 3.99 -5.49
C ILE A 102 -9.37 3.83 -5.27
N LEU A 103 -9.87 4.12 -4.07
CA LEU A 103 -11.31 4.06 -3.76
C LEU A 103 -12.09 5.04 -4.65
N VAL A 104 -11.63 6.28 -4.77
CA VAL A 104 -12.27 7.30 -5.63
C VAL A 104 -12.30 6.86 -7.09
N GLN A 105 -11.24 6.26 -7.61
CA GLN A 105 -11.23 5.73 -8.97
C GLN A 105 -12.20 4.56 -9.12
N GLY A 106 -12.28 3.68 -8.13
CA GLY A 106 -13.22 2.56 -8.12
C GLY A 106 -14.67 3.02 -8.18
N GLU A 107 -15.06 3.95 -7.33
CA GLU A 107 -16.42 4.48 -7.25
C GLU A 107 -16.83 5.26 -8.51
N LEU A 108 -15.96 6.16 -9.00
CA LEU A 108 -16.31 7.04 -10.12
C LEU A 108 -16.14 6.43 -11.52
N GLN A 109 -15.30 5.40 -11.66
CA GLN A 109 -14.91 4.87 -12.96
C GLN A 109 -15.08 3.36 -13.10
N GLY A 110 -15.47 2.66 -12.02
CA GLY A 110 -15.50 1.20 -12.00
C GLY A 110 -14.12 0.56 -12.26
N SER A 111 -13.04 1.29 -12.01
CA SER A 111 -11.67 0.89 -12.36
C SER A 111 -11.06 -0.17 -11.43
N GLY A 112 -11.90 -0.90 -10.72
CA GLY A 112 -11.51 -2.02 -9.89
C GLY A 112 -11.87 -1.85 -8.41
N ASN A 113 -12.09 -2.97 -7.76
CA ASN A 113 -12.38 -3.03 -6.34
C ASN A 113 -11.09 -2.87 -5.53
N PHE A 114 -11.09 -1.96 -4.56
CA PHE A 114 -9.96 -1.69 -3.67
C PHE A 114 -9.37 -2.96 -3.03
N TYR A 115 -10.24 -3.87 -2.56
CA TYR A 115 -9.79 -5.12 -1.93
C TYR A 115 -9.08 -6.03 -2.92
N ILE A 116 -9.59 -6.15 -4.13
CA ILE A 116 -9.01 -7.02 -5.17
C ILE A 116 -7.65 -6.47 -5.62
N ILE A 117 -7.54 -5.15 -5.80
CA ILE A 117 -6.27 -4.49 -6.11
C ILE A 117 -5.28 -4.74 -4.97
N THR A 118 -5.71 -4.52 -3.72
CA THR A 118 -4.87 -4.72 -2.52
C THR A 118 -4.38 -6.16 -2.40
N ILE A 119 -5.27 -7.15 -2.54
CA ILE A 119 -4.92 -8.58 -2.49
C ILE A 119 -3.97 -8.94 -3.64
N THR A 120 -4.21 -8.44 -4.84
CA THR A 120 -3.33 -8.68 -5.99
C THR A 120 -1.92 -8.15 -5.74
N ILE A 121 -1.81 -6.94 -5.21
CA ILE A 121 -0.52 -6.34 -4.84
C ILE A 121 0.16 -7.15 -3.73
N LEU A 122 -0.57 -7.57 -2.70
CA LEU A 122 -0.04 -8.40 -1.62
C LEU A 122 0.49 -9.74 -2.14
N LEU A 123 -0.26 -10.41 -3.02
CA LEU A 123 0.14 -11.68 -3.58
C LEU A 123 1.37 -11.54 -4.48
N ILE A 124 1.35 -10.64 -5.46
CA ILE A 124 2.45 -10.49 -6.42
C ILE A 124 3.69 -9.89 -5.72
N GLY A 125 3.50 -8.81 -4.95
CA GLY A 125 4.58 -8.15 -4.23
C GLY A 125 5.17 -9.02 -3.13
N GLY A 126 4.31 -9.70 -2.36
CA GLY A 126 4.72 -10.60 -1.29
C GLY A 126 5.42 -11.85 -1.80
N LEU A 127 4.89 -12.50 -2.85
CA LEU A 127 5.54 -13.66 -3.49
C LEU A 127 6.86 -13.25 -4.15
N GLY A 128 6.92 -12.10 -4.85
CA GLY A 128 8.15 -11.59 -5.42
C GLY A 128 9.21 -11.35 -4.34
N THR A 129 8.85 -10.72 -3.23
CA THR A 129 9.73 -10.52 -2.08
C THR A 129 10.16 -11.85 -1.45
N TRP A 130 9.23 -12.80 -1.32
CA TRP A 130 9.53 -14.11 -0.76
C TRP A 130 10.49 -14.93 -1.64
N LEU A 131 10.33 -14.88 -2.97
CA LEU A 131 11.17 -15.61 -3.92
C LEU A 131 12.57 -14.98 -4.05
N PHE A 132 12.64 -13.67 -4.21
CA PHE A 132 13.83 -12.95 -4.65
C PHE A 132 14.44 -12.02 -3.59
N GLY A 133 13.76 -11.81 -2.47
CA GLY A 133 14.26 -10.96 -1.39
C GLY A 133 15.56 -11.48 -0.78
N ARG A 134 16.40 -10.57 -0.27
CA ARG A 134 17.58 -10.94 0.53
C ARG A 134 17.16 -11.67 1.82
N ASN A 135 18.09 -12.39 2.43
CA ASN A 135 17.83 -13.17 3.63
C ASN A 135 17.67 -12.24 4.86
N ALA A 136 16.53 -11.60 4.94
CA ALA A 136 16.10 -10.69 6.00
C ALA A 136 14.62 -10.93 6.33
N ILE A 137 14.13 -10.34 7.43
CA ILE A 137 12.70 -10.30 7.74
C ILE A 137 12.15 -9.01 7.21
N HIS A 138 11.23 -9.09 6.23
CA HIS A 138 10.59 -7.92 5.64
C HIS A 138 9.27 -7.63 6.35
N LEU A 139 9.11 -6.40 6.83
CA LEU A 139 7.97 -5.91 7.61
C LEU A 139 7.51 -4.54 7.11
N GLY A 140 6.25 -4.23 7.34
CA GLY A 140 5.65 -2.92 7.05
C GLY A 140 4.73 -2.93 5.85
N ALA A 141 3.86 -1.92 5.80
CA ALA A 141 2.92 -1.71 4.71
C ALA A 141 3.56 -1.08 3.46
N SER A 142 4.87 -0.77 3.50
CA SER A 142 5.52 -0.02 2.42
C SER A 142 5.47 -0.73 1.06
N GLY A 143 5.58 -2.06 1.03
CA GLY A 143 5.39 -2.83 -0.21
C GLY A 143 4.01 -2.62 -0.83
N LEU A 144 2.95 -2.59 0.00
CA LEU A 144 1.60 -2.29 -0.45
C LEU A 144 1.47 -0.83 -0.94
N ILE A 145 2.07 0.12 -0.23
CA ILE A 145 2.11 1.54 -0.60
C ILE A 145 2.77 1.72 -1.97
N PHE A 146 3.93 1.07 -2.20
CA PHE A 146 4.58 1.08 -3.52
C PHE A 146 3.72 0.42 -4.60
N GLY A 147 2.96 -0.61 -4.24
CA GLY A 147 1.95 -1.19 -5.11
C GLY A 147 0.85 -0.20 -5.49
N TYR A 148 0.34 0.58 -4.54
CA TYR A 148 -0.63 1.63 -4.83
C TYR A 148 -0.05 2.72 -5.74
N ILE A 149 1.21 3.13 -5.53
CA ILE A 149 1.91 4.05 -6.43
C ILE A 149 1.96 3.46 -7.84
N GLY A 150 2.42 2.20 -7.99
CA GLY A 150 2.49 1.52 -9.29
C GLY A 150 1.14 1.43 -9.99
N PHE A 151 0.08 1.06 -9.26
CA PHE A 151 -1.28 0.99 -9.79
C PHE A 151 -1.78 2.36 -10.29
N LEU A 152 -1.67 3.41 -9.47
CA LEU A 152 -2.16 4.74 -9.80
C LEU A 152 -1.42 5.35 -11.00
N LEU A 153 -0.11 5.14 -11.10
CA LEU A 153 0.69 5.60 -12.23
C LEU A 153 0.30 4.90 -13.52
N ILE A 154 0.22 3.57 -13.51
CA ILE A 154 -0.10 2.81 -14.72
C ILE A 154 -1.55 2.95 -15.13
N ASN A 155 -2.47 3.13 -14.17
CA ASN A 155 -3.88 3.36 -14.46
C ASN A 155 -4.10 4.72 -15.15
N GLY A 156 -3.33 5.76 -14.82
CA GLY A 156 -3.31 7.03 -15.55
C GLY A 156 -2.91 6.88 -17.02
N TYR A 157 -2.12 5.86 -17.36
CA TYR A 157 -1.75 5.52 -18.73
C TYR A 157 -2.77 4.58 -19.40
N ALA A 158 -3.19 3.53 -18.71
CA ALA A 158 -4.04 2.47 -19.28
C ALA A 158 -5.50 2.89 -19.44
N VAL A 159 -6.00 3.76 -18.56
CA VAL A 159 -7.38 4.29 -18.55
C VAL A 159 -7.31 5.82 -18.46
N PRO A 160 -6.88 6.52 -19.52
CA PRO A 160 -6.57 7.94 -19.48
C PRO A 160 -7.84 8.79 -19.39
N THR A 161 -8.19 9.22 -18.18
CA THR A 161 -9.23 10.19 -17.89
C THR A 161 -8.62 11.39 -17.16
N LEU A 162 -9.33 12.50 -17.04
CA LEU A 162 -8.86 13.66 -16.29
C LEU A 162 -8.53 13.28 -14.83
N LEU A 163 -9.32 12.39 -14.24
CA LEU A 163 -9.15 11.92 -12.86
C LEU A 163 -7.90 11.04 -12.71
N THR A 164 -7.74 10.00 -13.54
CA THR A 164 -6.63 9.06 -13.45
C THR A 164 -5.29 9.72 -13.78
N ILE A 165 -5.26 10.57 -14.79
CA ILE A 165 -4.07 11.36 -15.14
C ILE A 165 -3.76 12.36 -14.01
N GLY A 166 -4.76 13.03 -13.46
CA GLY A 166 -4.60 13.96 -12.34
C GLY A 166 -4.00 13.26 -11.11
N PHE A 167 -4.50 12.09 -10.73
CA PHE A 167 -3.94 11.33 -9.62
C PHE A 167 -2.52 10.83 -9.92
N ALA A 168 -2.24 10.37 -11.13
CA ALA A 168 -0.89 9.96 -11.51
C ALA A 168 0.11 11.13 -11.37
N ILE A 169 -0.25 12.34 -11.82
CA ILE A 169 0.59 13.54 -11.65
C ILE A 169 0.81 13.85 -10.17
N ILE A 170 -0.24 13.83 -9.35
CA ILE A 170 -0.14 14.08 -7.89
C ILE A 170 0.78 13.02 -7.25
N VAL A 171 0.64 11.75 -7.62
CA VAL A 171 1.47 10.66 -7.11
C VAL A 171 2.94 10.85 -7.48
N VAL A 172 3.24 11.21 -8.73
CA VAL A 172 4.64 11.53 -9.14
C VAL A 172 5.20 12.68 -8.30
N PHE A 173 4.42 13.73 -8.10
CA PHE A 173 4.85 14.88 -7.33
C PHE A 173 5.08 14.56 -5.85
N MET A 174 4.17 13.79 -5.24
CA MET A 174 4.24 13.44 -3.81
C MET A 174 5.26 12.34 -3.51
N TYR A 175 5.36 11.34 -4.37
CA TYR A 175 6.07 10.09 -4.07
C TYR A 175 7.18 9.73 -5.07
N GLY A 176 7.41 10.55 -6.10
CA GLY A 176 8.43 10.28 -7.12
C GLY A 176 9.85 10.11 -6.54
N ALA A 177 10.19 10.88 -5.51
CA ALA A 177 11.48 10.72 -4.83
C ALA A 177 11.63 9.39 -4.08
N GLN A 178 10.53 8.82 -3.57
CA GLN A 178 10.55 7.52 -2.88
C GLN A 178 10.82 6.35 -3.84
N LEU A 179 10.59 6.51 -5.15
CA LEU A 179 10.87 5.46 -6.14
C LEU A 179 12.35 5.04 -6.14
N TRP A 180 13.26 5.92 -5.75
CA TRP A 180 14.68 5.58 -5.59
C TRP A 180 14.94 4.55 -4.50
N SER A 181 14.03 4.37 -3.54
CA SER A 181 14.15 3.34 -2.50
C SER A 181 13.82 1.91 -2.99
N MET A 182 13.48 1.74 -4.27
CA MET A 182 13.39 0.43 -4.95
C MET A 182 14.75 -0.05 -5.46
N ILE A 183 15.78 0.76 -5.35
CA ILE A 183 17.14 0.43 -5.78
C ILE A 183 17.96 0.03 -4.55
N PRO A 184 18.78 -1.03 -4.62
CA PRO A 184 19.68 -1.41 -3.54
C PRO A 184 20.57 -0.22 -3.13
N SER A 185 20.65 0.05 -1.84
CA SER A 185 21.51 1.07 -1.27
C SER A 185 22.52 0.45 -0.30
N SER A 186 23.60 1.17 -0.01
CA SER A 186 24.61 0.75 0.96
C SER A 186 24.06 0.58 2.39
N ASP A 187 22.93 1.22 2.71
CA ASP A 187 22.20 1.08 3.97
C ASP A 187 21.23 -0.11 3.95
N GLU A 188 21.72 -1.28 3.60
CA GLU A 188 20.94 -2.50 3.37
C GLU A 188 20.06 -2.94 4.55
N ASN A 189 20.32 -2.45 5.76
CA ASN A 189 19.63 -2.93 6.96
C ASN A 189 18.36 -2.14 7.33
N THR A 190 18.05 -1.04 6.67
CA THR A 190 16.98 -0.15 7.09
C THR A 190 15.72 -0.22 6.22
N VAL A 191 15.86 -0.51 4.93
CA VAL A 191 14.76 -0.47 3.95
C VAL A 191 14.67 -1.79 3.18
N SER A 192 13.47 -2.31 3.02
CA SER A 192 13.18 -3.47 2.16
C SER A 192 12.98 -2.98 0.72
N TRP A 193 14.07 -2.69 0.00
CA TRP A 193 13.97 -2.26 -1.39
C TRP A 193 13.29 -3.32 -2.28
N GLU A 194 13.46 -4.60 -1.96
CA GLU A 194 12.79 -5.71 -2.65
C GLU A 194 11.27 -5.65 -2.46
N GLY A 195 10.82 -5.40 -1.21
CA GLY A 195 9.41 -5.23 -0.91
C GLY A 195 8.81 -4.05 -1.67
N HIS A 196 9.56 -2.94 -1.79
CA HIS A 196 9.16 -1.77 -2.59
C HIS A 196 9.07 -2.12 -4.08
N LEU A 197 10.12 -2.73 -4.63
CA LEU A 197 10.18 -3.08 -6.05
C LEU A 197 9.06 -4.06 -6.44
N PHE A 198 8.94 -5.18 -5.73
CA PHE A 198 7.93 -6.18 -6.06
C PHE A 198 6.51 -5.71 -5.75
N GLY A 199 6.33 -4.88 -4.72
CA GLY A 199 5.07 -4.19 -4.47
C GLY A 199 4.67 -3.31 -5.67
N PHE A 200 5.58 -2.48 -6.14
CA PHE A 200 5.37 -1.61 -7.31
C PHE A 200 5.03 -2.42 -8.57
N VAL A 201 5.76 -3.52 -8.84
CA VAL A 201 5.45 -4.45 -9.93
C VAL A 201 4.04 -5.05 -9.76
N GLY A 202 3.66 -5.43 -8.54
CA GLY A 202 2.31 -5.90 -8.23
C GLY A 202 1.23 -4.89 -8.59
N GLY A 203 1.47 -3.61 -8.30
CA GLY A 203 0.56 -2.50 -8.65
C GLY A 203 0.46 -2.28 -10.17
N ILE A 204 1.58 -2.27 -10.87
CA ILE A 204 1.58 -2.19 -12.35
C ILE A 204 0.80 -3.38 -12.94
N THR A 205 1.02 -4.58 -12.43
CA THR A 205 0.31 -5.78 -12.90
C THR A 205 -1.19 -5.65 -12.66
N ALA A 206 -1.61 -5.19 -11.48
CA ALA A 206 -3.02 -4.97 -11.18
C ALA A 206 -3.68 -3.96 -12.15
N GLY A 207 -2.96 -2.91 -12.57
CA GLY A 207 -3.50 -1.91 -13.50
C GLY A 207 -3.50 -2.33 -14.97
N LEU A 208 -2.54 -3.18 -15.40
CA LEU A 208 -2.42 -3.62 -16.80
C LEU A 208 -3.16 -4.92 -17.11
N ARG A 209 -3.47 -5.72 -16.10
CA ARG A 209 -3.99 -7.08 -16.25
C ARG A 209 -5.34 -7.25 -15.54
N PRO A 210 -6.42 -6.67 -16.09
CA PRO A 210 -7.76 -6.82 -15.52
C PRO A 210 -8.21 -8.28 -15.46
N ASP A 211 -7.69 -9.17 -16.31
CA ASP A 211 -7.91 -10.61 -16.27
C ASP A 211 -7.37 -11.26 -14.98
N ILE A 212 -6.21 -10.80 -14.48
CA ILE A 212 -5.68 -11.23 -13.18
C ILE A 212 -6.57 -10.74 -12.04
N LEU A 213 -7.02 -9.48 -12.09
CA LEU A 213 -7.96 -8.95 -11.11
C LEU A 213 -9.27 -9.76 -11.08
N ALA A 214 -9.83 -10.10 -12.25
CA ALA A 214 -11.03 -10.93 -12.35
C ALA A 214 -10.79 -12.32 -11.73
N THR A 215 -9.65 -12.96 -12.04
CA THR A 215 -9.30 -14.27 -11.47
C THR A 215 -9.18 -14.20 -9.94
N VAL A 216 -8.52 -13.18 -9.40
CA VAL A 216 -8.41 -12.98 -7.94
C VAL A 216 -9.79 -12.75 -7.32
N SER A 217 -10.64 -11.94 -7.97
CA SER A 217 -12.02 -11.69 -7.53
C SER A 217 -12.84 -12.98 -7.45
N ASP A 218 -12.76 -13.83 -8.47
CA ASP A 218 -13.48 -15.11 -8.53
C ASP A 218 -13.03 -16.08 -7.43
N VAL A 219 -11.72 -16.12 -7.15
CA VAL A 219 -11.18 -16.94 -6.07
C VAL A 219 -11.64 -16.43 -4.72
N VAL A 220 -11.52 -15.13 -4.45
CA VAL A 220 -11.98 -14.52 -3.19
C VAL A 220 -13.49 -14.72 -3.01
N GLY A 221 -14.29 -14.51 -4.05
CA GLY A 221 -15.74 -14.69 -4.00
C GLY A 221 -16.16 -16.10 -3.61
N ARG A 222 -15.45 -17.14 -4.09
CA ARG A 222 -15.69 -18.53 -3.69
C ARG A 222 -15.40 -18.81 -2.22
N PHE A 223 -14.40 -18.13 -1.62
CA PHE A 223 -14.10 -18.28 -0.19
C PHE A 223 -15.11 -17.56 0.71
N VAL A 224 -15.66 -16.44 0.26
CA VAL A 224 -16.63 -15.65 1.06
C VAL A 224 -18.03 -16.28 1.06
N GLN A 225 -18.37 -17.09 0.04
CA GLN A 225 -19.69 -17.77 -0.08
C GLN A 225 -19.76 -19.13 0.64
N GLN A 226 -18.67 -19.61 1.24
CA GLN A 226 -18.60 -20.81 2.08
C GLN A 226 -18.72 -20.47 3.57
#